data_c4b4c5ca81928326b824c3184cb90116
#
_entry.id   c4b4c5ca81928326b824c3184cb90116
#
_cell.length_a   1.000
_cell.length_b   1.000
_cell.length_c   1.000
_cell.angle_alpha   90.00
_cell.angle_beta   90.00
_cell.angle_gamma   90.00
#
_symmetry.space_group_name_H-M   'P 1'
#
loop_
_entity.id
_entity.type
_entity.pdbx_description
1 polymer ?
#
loop_
_entity_poly.entity_id
_entity_poly.type
_entity_poly.pdbx_seq_one_letter_code
_entity_poly.pdbx_strand_id
1 'polypeptide(L)'
;MSAGIPGGGPYKAAIGSHEVVTTEGLRALRRLRAAYCSDDPEVCKTFLSLINETGRLIAKARLEDLSSKDYTGVDSGFLKAFERLRDLYAAYLSASLISRGEKVLLVATADLLTPDGYLVRAGEAWMADVGLAAPLYALGLVRPVLTWPEELNAALKVFNDVDQKRL
;
A
#
# COMPACT_ATOMS: atom_id res chain seq x y z
N MET A 1 -41.97 -9.43 2.18
CA MET A 1 -41.72 -8.03 1.89
C MET A 1 -40.37 -7.66 2.48
N SER A 2 -39.27 -7.77 1.70
CA SER A 2 -37.93 -7.42 2.15
C SER A 2 -37.71 -5.93 1.88
N ALA A 3 -37.66 -5.13 2.95
CA ALA A 3 -37.30 -3.74 2.87
C ALA A 3 -35.79 -3.67 2.57
N GLY A 4 -35.45 -3.35 1.32
CA GLY A 4 -34.08 -3.04 0.92
C GLY A 4 -33.59 -1.80 1.68
N ILE A 5 -32.51 -1.95 2.43
CA ILE A 5 -31.80 -0.82 3.04
C ILE A 5 -31.26 0.04 1.90
N PRO A 6 -31.64 1.33 1.79
CA PRO A 6 -31.10 2.20 0.75
C PRO A 6 -29.60 2.39 1.03
N GLY A 7 -28.77 1.71 0.23
CA GLY A 7 -27.34 1.85 0.27
C GLY A 7 -26.93 3.23 -0.24
N GLY A 8 -26.21 3.99 0.55
CA GLY A 8 -25.55 5.22 0.14
C GLY A 8 -26.08 6.47 0.81
N GLY A 9 -26.05 6.51 2.14
CA GLY A 9 -26.32 7.74 2.88
C GLY A 9 -25.26 8.83 2.62
N PRO A 10 -25.54 10.09 2.96
CA PRO A 10 -24.68 11.25 2.75
C PRO A 10 -23.26 11.11 3.32
N TYR A 11 -23.06 10.16 4.22
CA TYR A 11 -21.75 9.80 4.77
C TYR A 11 -20.77 9.22 3.73
N LYS A 12 -21.26 8.51 2.70
CA LYS A 12 -20.40 7.97 1.64
C LYS A 12 -19.84 9.07 0.75
N ALA A 13 -20.64 10.11 0.49
CA ALA A 13 -20.21 11.31 -0.25
C ALA A 13 -19.23 12.17 0.55
N ALA A 14 -19.41 12.27 1.88
CA ALA A 14 -18.54 13.03 2.76
C ALA A 14 -17.20 12.33 3.01
N ILE A 15 -17.18 10.99 3.09
CA ILE A 15 -15.96 10.20 3.33
C ILE A 15 -15.14 10.04 2.03
N GLY A 16 -15.80 10.03 0.86
CA GLY A 16 -15.14 10.04 -0.45
C GLY A 16 -14.57 11.40 -0.87
N SER A 17 -14.89 12.49 -0.17
CA SER A 17 -14.28 13.79 -0.45
C SER A 17 -12.81 13.79 -0.01
N HIS A 18 -11.94 14.31 -0.85
CA HIS A 18 -10.48 14.31 -0.70
C HIS A 18 -9.95 14.99 0.57
N GLU A 19 -10.80 15.65 1.35
CA GLU A 19 -10.44 16.47 2.51
C GLU A 19 -10.69 15.81 3.88
N VAL A 20 -11.14 14.55 3.93
CA VAL A 20 -11.57 13.91 5.20
C VAL A 20 -10.42 13.77 6.20
N VAL A 21 -9.18 13.62 5.74
CA VAL A 21 -8.01 13.50 6.62
C VAL A 21 -7.09 14.70 6.42
N THR A 22 -7.23 15.69 7.29
CA THR A 22 -6.40 16.89 7.28
C THR A 22 -5.38 16.89 8.43
N THR A 23 -4.29 17.62 8.25
CA THR A 23 -3.30 17.84 9.33
C THR A 23 -3.93 18.48 10.57
N GLU A 24 -4.86 19.41 10.36
CA GLU A 24 -5.57 20.10 11.45
C GLU A 24 -6.49 19.15 12.21
N GLY A 25 -7.26 18.33 11.49
CA GLY A 25 -8.10 17.27 12.07
C GLY A 25 -7.29 16.29 12.93
N LEU A 26 -6.14 15.84 12.43
CA LEU A 26 -5.24 14.95 13.19
C LEU A 26 -4.66 15.66 14.43
N ARG A 27 -4.33 16.95 14.35
CA ARG A 27 -3.88 17.73 15.52
C ARG A 27 -4.99 17.88 16.55
N ALA A 28 -6.21 18.20 16.11
CA ALA A 28 -7.37 18.31 17.00
C ALA A 28 -7.64 16.97 17.72
N LEU A 29 -7.59 15.86 16.98
CA LEU A 29 -7.75 14.53 17.55
C LEU A 29 -6.69 14.18 18.60
N ARG A 30 -5.42 14.54 18.35
CA ARG A 30 -4.34 14.36 19.34
C ARG A 30 -4.57 15.17 20.62
N ARG A 31 -5.07 16.41 20.50
CA ARG A 31 -5.43 17.26 21.65
C ARG A 31 -6.58 16.65 22.44
N LEU A 32 -7.63 16.18 21.76
CA LEU A 32 -8.76 15.49 22.40
C LEU A 32 -8.28 14.24 23.13
N ARG A 33 -7.43 13.42 22.49
CA ARG A 33 -6.85 12.25 23.14
C ARG A 33 -6.09 12.62 24.41
N ALA A 34 -5.26 13.64 24.37
CA ALA A 34 -4.54 14.10 25.56
C ALA A 34 -5.50 14.55 26.66
N ALA A 35 -6.55 15.30 26.32
CA ALA A 35 -7.54 15.79 27.29
C ALA A 35 -8.35 14.64 27.93
N TYR A 36 -8.84 13.69 27.14
CA TYR A 36 -9.67 12.58 27.65
C TYR A 36 -8.86 11.48 28.34
N CYS A 37 -7.55 11.41 28.09
CA CYS A 37 -6.69 10.38 28.67
C CYS A 37 -5.83 10.87 29.85
N SER A 38 -6.00 12.14 30.30
CA SER A 38 -5.20 12.69 31.40
C SER A 38 -5.68 12.23 32.78
N ASP A 39 -7.01 12.14 32.97
CA ASP A 39 -7.56 12.11 34.31
C ASP A 39 -8.31 10.81 34.64
N ASP A 40 -8.92 10.15 33.66
CA ASP A 40 -9.75 8.97 33.87
C ASP A 40 -9.42 7.84 32.87
N PRO A 41 -8.88 6.69 33.36
CA PRO A 41 -8.54 5.55 32.53
C PRO A 41 -9.74 4.92 31.80
N GLU A 42 -10.95 4.90 32.40
CA GLU A 42 -12.13 4.31 31.77
C GLU A 42 -12.67 5.23 30.66
N VAL A 43 -12.67 6.53 30.87
CA VAL A 43 -13.00 7.52 29.84
C VAL A 43 -11.99 7.44 28.70
N CYS A 44 -10.69 7.35 28.99
CA CYS A 44 -9.65 7.15 27.97
C CYS A 44 -9.88 5.89 27.15
N LYS A 45 -10.15 4.77 27.79
CA LYS A 45 -10.40 3.48 27.12
C LYS A 45 -11.61 3.55 26.18
N THR A 46 -12.71 4.13 26.65
CA THR A 46 -13.92 4.33 25.85
C THR A 46 -13.66 5.23 24.65
N PHE A 47 -12.97 6.34 24.87
CA PHE A 47 -12.58 7.28 23.81
C PHE A 47 -11.67 6.63 22.76
N LEU A 48 -10.64 5.87 23.20
CA LEU A 48 -9.74 5.17 22.28
C LEU A 48 -10.47 4.09 21.48
N SER A 49 -11.42 3.37 22.10
CA SER A 49 -12.24 2.38 21.38
C SER A 49 -13.06 3.06 20.27
N LEU A 50 -13.74 4.15 20.58
CA LEU A 50 -14.53 4.91 19.61
C LEU A 50 -13.68 5.44 18.44
N ILE A 51 -12.53 6.02 18.75
CA ILE A 51 -11.60 6.56 17.75
C ILE A 51 -11.06 5.45 16.84
N ASN A 52 -10.71 4.30 17.41
CA ASN A 52 -10.20 3.17 16.64
C ASN A 52 -11.29 2.59 15.71
N GLU A 53 -12.53 2.48 16.18
CA GLU A 53 -13.65 2.04 15.36
C GLU A 53 -13.94 3.02 14.22
N THR A 54 -14.01 4.31 14.53
CA THR A 54 -14.18 5.37 13.52
C THR A 54 -13.05 5.37 12.51
N GLY A 55 -11.80 5.22 12.96
CA GLY A 55 -10.63 5.11 12.09
C GLY A 55 -10.70 3.92 11.14
N ARG A 56 -11.17 2.75 11.62
CA ARG A 56 -11.39 1.57 10.77
C ARG A 56 -12.47 1.80 9.71
N LEU A 57 -13.57 2.45 10.08
CA LEU A 57 -14.65 2.76 9.13
C LEU A 57 -14.17 3.74 8.04
N ILE A 58 -13.44 4.79 8.42
CA ILE A 58 -12.86 5.74 7.46
C ILE A 58 -11.86 5.01 6.55
N ALA A 59 -10.93 4.21 7.11
CA ALA A 59 -9.96 3.47 6.33
C ALA A 59 -10.64 2.52 5.34
N LYS A 60 -11.67 1.77 5.78
CA LYS A 60 -12.45 0.88 4.92
C LYS A 60 -13.09 1.65 3.76
N ALA A 61 -13.76 2.76 4.03
CA ALA A 61 -14.41 3.57 3.01
C ALA A 61 -13.41 4.13 1.99
N ARG A 62 -12.25 4.59 2.45
CA ARG A 62 -11.18 5.10 1.57
C ARG A 62 -10.52 3.99 0.75
N LEU A 63 -10.38 2.78 1.30
CA LEU A 63 -9.86 1.63 0.58
C LEU A 63 -10.84 1.08 -0.46
N GLU A 64 -12.15 1.18 -0.21
CA GLU A 64 -13.19 0.83 -1.20
C GLU A 64 -13.18 1.80 -2.40
N ASP A 65 -12.74 3.04 -2.22
CA ASP A 65 -12.68 4.08 -3.24
C ASP A 65 -11.27 4.26 -3.86
N LEU A 66 -10.42 3.24 -3.77
CA LEU A 66 -9.07 3.25 -4.37
C LEU A 66 -9.02 3.41 -5.89
N SER A 67 -10.18 3.49 -6.56
CA SER A 67 -10.27 3.73 -8.00
C SER A 67 -10.15 5.21 -8.40
N SER A 68 -10.31 6.15 -7.47
CA SER A 68 -10.11 7.57 -7.73
C SER A 68 -8.62 7.90 -7.73
N LYS A 69 -8.10 8.31 -8.89
CA LYS A 69 -6.65 8.56 -9.10
C LYS A 69 -6.10 9.82 -8.41
N ASP A 70 -6.93 10.61 -7.77
CA ASP A 70 -6.55 11.89 -7.18
C ASP A 70 -6.52 11.79 -5.64
N TYR A 71 -5.48 11.16 -5.12
CA TYR A 71 -5.26 11.12 -3.68
C TYR A 71 -4.65 12.44 -3.21
N THR A 72 -5.47 13.28 -2.61
CA THR A 72 -5.04 14.51 -1.92
C THR A 72 -5.17 14.30 -0.42
N GLY A 73 -4.35 15.00 0.37
CA GLY A 73 -4.39 14.91 1.82
C GLY A 73 -3.18 14.21 2.43
N VAL A 74 -3.11 14.21 3.76
CA VAL A 74 -1.96 13.71 4.53
C VAL A 74 -1.80 12.19 4.49
N ASP A 75 -2.85 11.47 4.09
CA ASP A 75 -2.89 10.02 3.94
C ASP A 75 -2.65 9.54 2.51
N SER A 76 -2.39 10.45 1.57
CA SER A 76 -2.16 10.12 0.16
C SER A 76 -1.06 9.09 -0.06
N GLY A 77 0.00 9.14 0.75
CA GLY A 77 1.08 8.15 0.71
C GLY A 77 0.62 6.74 1.06
N PHE A 78 -0.25 6.59 2.06
CA PHE A 78 -0.84 5.31 2.43
C PHE A 78 -1.74 4.77 1.32
N LEU A 79 -2.60 5.61 0.74
CA LEU A 79 -3.51 5.21 -0.33
C LEU A 79 -2.76 4.73 -1.58
N LYS A 80 -1.70 5.42 -1.97
CA LYS A 80 -0.80 4.99 -3.06
C LYS A 80 -0.12 3.66 -2.77
N ALA A 81 0.30 3.43 -1.52
CA ALA A 81 0.90 2.15 -1.11
C ALA A 81 -0.13 1.01 -1.20
N PHE A 82 -1.36 1.23 -0.74
CA PHE A 82 -2.44 0.24 -0.85
C PHE A 82 -2.84 -0.03 -2.30
N GLU A 83 -2.91 0.99 -3.15
CA GLU A 83 -3.17 0.82 -4.58
C GLU A 83 -2.11 -0.10 -5.22
N ARG A 84 -0.83 0.17 -4.98
CA ARG A 84 0.25 -0.69 -5.45
C ARG A 84 0.14 -2.12 -4.92
N LEU A 85 -0.15 -2.31 -3.64
CA LEU A 85 -0.36 -3.64 -3.07
C LEU A 85 -1.51 -4.38 -3.73
N ARG A 86 -2.63 -3.71 -3.98
CA ARG A 86 -3.77 -4.27 -4.71
C ARG A 86 -3.35 -4.70 -6.11
N ASP A 87 -2.61 -3.86 -6.82
CA ASP A 87 -2.18 -4.14 -8.19
C ASP A 87 -1.17 -5.30 -8.24
N LEU A 88 -0.25 -5.36 -7.28
CA LEU A 88 0.67 -6.51 -7.14
C LEU A 88 -0.11 -7.81 -6.87
N TYR A 89 -1.09 -7.75 -5.97
CA TYR A 89 -1.91 -8.92 -5.64
C TYR A 89 -2.77 -9.36 -6.83
N ALA A 90 -3.35 -8.42 -7.58
CA ALA A 90 -4.08 -8.72 -8.80
C ALA A 90 -3.16 -9.38 -9.85
N ALA A 91 -1.94 -8.86 -10.04
CA ALA A 91 -0.96 -9.45 -10.93
C ALA A 91 -0.50 -10.85 -10.48
N TYR A 92 -0.40 -11.09 -9.17
CA TYR A 92 -0.12 -12.42 -8.62
C TYR A 92 -1.26 -13.40 -8.91
N LEU A 93 -2.52 -13.01 -8.63
CA LEU A 93 -3.69 -13.86 -8.87
C LEU A 93 -3.94 -14.15 -10.35
N SER A 94 -3.61 -13.22 -11.23
CA SER A 94 -3.74 -13.40 -12.68
C SER A 94 -2.55 -14.14 -13.31
N ALA A 95 -1.59 -14.62 -12.50
CA ALA A 95 -0.34 -15.24 -12.96
C ALA A 95 0.46 -14.35 -13.94
N SER A 96 0.27 -13.03 -13.85
CA SER A 96 1.01 -12.07 -14.68
C SER A 96 2.40 -11.74 -14.14
N LEU A 97 2.73 -12.17 -12.90
CA LEU A 97 4.07 -12.04 -12.34
C LEU A 97 4.96 -13.18 -12.76
N ILE A 98 6.21 -12.85 -13.07
CA ILE A 98 7.25 -13.90 -13.19
C ILE A 98 7.57 -14.37 -11.77
N SER A 99 7.20 -15.61 -11.47
CA SER A 99 7.38 -16.21 -10.15
C SER A 99 7.95 -17.61 -10.20
N ARG A 100 8.63 -17.99 -9.13
CA ARG A 100 9.13 -19.36 -8.90
C ARG A 100 8.90 -19.74 -7.44
N GLY A 101 7.88 -20.57 -7.20
CA GLY A 101 7.40 -20.84 -5.83
C GLY A 101 6.87 -19.57 -5.19
N GLU A 102 7.35 -19.23 -4.01
CA GLU A 102 6.97 -18.03 -3.26
C GLU A 102 7.79 -16.77 -3.64
N LYS A 103 8.73 -16.90 -4.60
CA LYS A 103 9.57 -15.81 -5.05
C LYS A 103 9.04 -15.20 -6.33
N VAL A 104 9.11 -13.88 -6.40
CA VAL A 104 8.74 -13.06 -7.56
C VAL A 104 9.94 -12.31 -8.10
N LEU A 105 9.99 -12.13 -9.40
CA LEU A 105 11.05 -11.37 -10.07
C LEU A 105 10.75 -9.89 -9.98
N LEU A 106 11.71 -9.14 -9.44
CA LEU A 106 11.62 -7.69 -9.21
C LEU A 106 12.80 -6.99 -9.89
N VAL A 107 12.60 -5.73 -10.21
CA VAL A 107 13.67 -4.81 -10.60
C VAL A 107 13.74 -3.70 -9.57
N ALA A 108 14.92 -3.43 -9.02
CA ALA A 108 15.15 -2.33 -8.09
C ALA A 108 15.02 -0.98 -8.78
N THR A 109 14.32 -0.03 -8.16
CA THR A 109 14.24 1.37 -8.62
C THR A 109 15.26 2.27 -7.94
N ALA A 110 15.84 1.79 -6.83
CA ALA A 110 16.90 2.43 -6.06
C ALA A 110 17.86 1.36 -5.54
N ASP A 111 19.04 1.76 -5.08
CA ASP A 111 19.97 0.85 -4.39
C ASP A 111 19.35 0.35 -3.09
N LEU A 112 19.32 -0.96 -2.90
CA LEU A 112 18.67 -1.62 -1.78
C LEU A 112 19.64 -2.59 -1.10
N LEU A 113 19.67 -2.55 0.23
CA LEU A 113 20.33 -3.59 1.03
C LEU A 113 19.25 -4.61 1.44
N THR A 114 19.40 -5.85 1.02
CA THR A 114 18.50 -6.94 1.42
C THR A 114 18.76 -7.35 2.90
N PRO A 115 17.80 -8.00 3.56
CA PRO A 115 17.99 -8.50 4.93
C PRO A 115 19.19 -9.42 5.07
N ASP A 116 19.58 -10.14 4.00
CA ASP A 116 20.73 -11.04 3.96
C ASP A 116 22.08 -10.30 3.72
N GLY A 117 22.04 -8.94 3.69
CA GLY A 117 23.23 -8.12 3.49
C GLY A 117 23.70 -8.00 2.03
N TYR A 118 22.90 -8.46 1.07
CA TYR A 118 23.21 -8.32 -0.36
C TYR A 118 22.78 -6.94 -0.86
N LEU A 119 23.66 -6.24 -1.57
CA LEU A 119 23.37 -4.96 -2.20
C LEU A 119 22.82 -5.19 -3.61
N VAL A 120 21.54 -4.83 -3.82
CA VAL A 120 20.89 -4.79 -5.13
C VAL A 120 20.93 -3.35 -5.64
N ARG A 121 21.52 -3.13 -6.79
CA ARG A 121 21.63 -1.77 -7.38
C ARG A 121 20.37 -1.39 -8.14
N ALA A 122 20.14 -0.10 -8.29
CA ALA A 122 19.07 0.41 -9.15
C ALA A 122 19.19 -0.18 -10.56
N GLY A 123 18.08 -0.71 -11.10
CA GLY A 123 18.02 -1.39 -12.38
C GLY A 123 18.34 -2.88 -12.35
N GLU A 124 18.93 -3.41 -11.28
CA GLU A 124 19.18 -4.84 -11.14
C GLU A 124 17.87 -5.61 -10.87
N ALA A 125 17.77 -6.79 -11.51
CA ALA A 125 16.69 -7.72 -11.30
C ALA A 125 17.12 -8.84 -10.34
N TRP A 126 16.22 -9.22 -9.40
CA TRP A 126 16.46 -10.35 -8.51
C TRP A 126 15.13 -11.02 -8.11
N MET A 127 15.24 -12.24 -7.58
CA MET A 127 14.10 -12.97 -7.04
C MET A 127 13.97 -12.70 -5.53
N ALA A 128 12.83 -12.19 -5.10
CA ALA A 128 12.52 -11.94 -3.68
C ALA A 128 11.25 -12.67 -3.28
N ASP A 129 11.18 -13.10 -2.02
CA ASP A 129 9.96 -13.65 -1.45
C ASP A 129 8.84 -12.62 -1.49
N VAL A 130 7.59 -13.04 -1.70
CA VAL A 130 6.42 -12.15 -1.77
C VAL A 130 6.31 -11.29 -0.52
N GLY A 131 6.66 -11.84 0.66
CA GLY A 131 6.67 -11.11 1.93
C GLY A 131 7.64 -9.91 1.95
N LEU A 132 8.76 -9.98 1.23
CA LEU A 132 9.70 -8.88 1.05
C LEU A 132 9.31 -7.98 -0.14
N ALA A 133 8.82 -8.59 -1.21
CA ALA A 133 8.42 -7.89 -2.43
C ALA A 133 7.30 -6.89 -2.19
N ALA A 134 6.28 -7.28 -1.45
CA ALA A 134 5.08 -6.47 -1.23
C ALA A 134 5.38 -5.11 -0.55
N PRO A 135 6.07 -5.03 0.60
CA PRO A 135 6.39 -3.75 1.22
C PRO A 135 7.33 -2.89 0.36
N LEU A 136 8.32 -3.48 -0.32
CA LEU A 136 9.24 -2.74 -1.19
C LEU A 136 8.50 -2.13 -2.39
N TYR A 137 7.56 -2.87 -2.97
CA TYR A 137 6.73 -2.37 -4.06
C TYR A 137 5.76 -1.28 -3.58
N ALA A 138 5.13 -1.46 -2.43
CA ALA A 138 4.27 -0.45 -1.82
C ALA A 138 5.01 0.88 -1.61
N LEU A 139 6.28 0.81 -1.21
CA LEU A 139 7.15 1.99 -1.05
C LEU A 139 7.69 2.54 -2.39
N GLY A 140 7.50 1.82 -3.50
CA GLY A 140 8.01 2.21 -4.80
C GLY A 140 9.51 2.00 -4.99
N LEU A 141 10.13 1.17 -4.16
CA LEU A 141 11.56 0.86 -4.21
C LEU A 141 11.90 -0.25 -5.22
N VAL A 142 10.87 -0.96 -5.67
CA VAL A 142 10.97 -2.02 -6.68
C VAL A 142 9.77 -1.97 -7.62
N ARG A 143 9.91 -2.61 -8.78
CA ARG A 143 8.80 -2.91 -9.68
C ARG A 143 8.79 -4.41 -10.00
N PRO A 144 7.64 -5.07 -10.05
CA PRO A 144 7.55 -6.45 -10.47
C PRO A 144 7.78 -6.56 -11.98
N VAL A 145 8.33 -7.69 -12.41
CA VAL A 145 8.41 -8.01 -13.83
C VAL A 145 7.17 -8.80 -14.22
N LEU A 146 6.42 -8.24 -15.16
CA LEU A 146 5.20 -8.86 -15.67
C LEU A 146 5.51 -9.74 -16.90
N THR A 147 4.64 -10.72 -17.14
CA THR A 147 4.77 -11.65 -18.27
C THR A 147 4.38 -11.05 -19.62
N TRP A 148 4.14 -9.75 -19.71
CA TRP A 148 3.88 -9.07 -20.97
C TRP A 148 5.13 -9.09 -21.86
N PRO A 149 5.01 -9.36 -23.17
CA PRO A 149 6.16 -9.56 -24.05
C PRO A 149 7.21 -8.46 -24.04
N GLU A 150 6.78 -7.20 -23.91
CA GLU A 150 7.68 -6.04 -23.90
C GLU A 150 8.52 -5.94 -22.63
N GLU A 151 7.91 -6.16 -21.45
CA GLU A 151 8.61 -6.12 -20.17
C GLU A 151 9.49 -7.35 -19.95
N LEU A 152 9.07 -8.52 -20.44
CA LEU A 152 9.85 -9.75 -20.43
C LEU A 152 11.16 -9.57 -21.21
N ASN A 153 11.11 -8.98 -22.40
CA ASN A 153 12.29 -8.73 -23.21
C ASN A 153 13.24 -7.71 -22.57
N ALA A 154 12.73 -6.69 -21.90
CA ALA A 154 13.54 -5.74 -21.15
C ALA A 154 14.24 -6.40 -19.95
N ALA A 155 13.53 -7.24 -19.19
CA ALA A 155 14.09 -7.96 -18.06
C ALA A 155 15.15 -8.98 -18.49
N LEU A 156 14.93 -9.72 -19.58
CA LEU A 156 15.88 -10.69 -20.12
C LEU A 156 17.18 -10.03 -20.62
N LYS A 157 17.11 -8.82 -21.17
CA LYS A 157 18.33 -8.04 -21.51
C LYS A 157 19.15 -7.73 -20.28
N VAL A 158 18.53 -7.27 -19.19
CA VAL A 158 19.24 -6.95 -17.94
C VAL A 158 19.90 -8.20 -17.35
N PHE A 159 19.24 -9.35 -17.39
CA PHE A 159 19.81 -10.63 -16.92
C PHE A 159 21.05 -11.03 -17.72
N ASN A 160 20.98 -10.95 -19.03
CA ASN A 160 22.09 -11.32 -19.90
C ASN A 160 23.30 -10.39 -19.74
N ASP A 161 23.07 -9.10 -19.50
CA ASP A 161 24.12 -8.10 -19.28
C ASP A 161 24.82 -8.28 -17.91
N VAL A 162 24.12 -8.78 -16.89
CA VAL A 162 24.68 -9.05 -15.55
C VAL A 162 25.52 -10.33 -15.57
N ASP A 163 25.09 -11.38 -16.25
CA ASP A 163 25.85 -12.63 -16.38
C ASP A 163 27.15 -12.45 -17.18
N GLN A 164 27.11 -11.61 -18.22
CA GLN A 164 28.33 -11.31 -19.01
C GLN A 164 29.38 -10.49 -18.23
N LYS A 165 29.01 -9.75 -17.22
CA LYS A 165 29.94 -8.98 -16.37
C LYS A 165 30.51 -9.77 -15.20
N ARG A 166 30.03 -11.00 -14.97
CA ARG A 166 30.50 -11.88 -13.88
C ARG A 166 31.44 -12.99 -14.36
N LEU A 167 31.67 -13.09 -15.66
CA LEU A 167 32.67 -13.94 -16.32
C LEU A 167 33.90 -13.10 -16.67
#